data_4ddd23ead325d9f670f0caac0599ba94
#
_entry.id   4ddd23ead325d9f670f0caac0599ba94
#
_cell.length_a   1.000
_cell.length_b   1.000
_cell.length_c   1.000
_cell.angle_alpha   90.00
_cell.angle_beta   90.00
_cell.angle_gamma   90.00
#
_symmetry.space_group_name_H-M   'P 1'
#
loop_
_entity.id
_entity.type
_entity.pdbx_description
1 polymer ?
#
loop_
_entity_poly.entity_id
_entity_poly.type
_entity_poly.pdbx_seq_one_letter_code
_entity_poly.pdbx_strand_id
1 'polypeptide(L)'
;MTTHEVTFVFEDGRIVKFDASEDENLYFAALKNKVRILTDCLEGACATCKGVCTSGTYELDEFTDEALTQEEFEKREVLTCQMHVKSDCVIEFPYESRVALKSKPDSRKANVVEVEMISSTVAKLVVEPDGAAPPISFIPGQYVHLSVPGTSEHRSYSFANGGFESGKYTFYIKVLKQGTMSDYLSQRAQPGDEMTVTGPFGRFYLRPMDRPVLMVAGGTGLAPMLSILDTLVATGETDQPIRLLYGANAADELFAFDQLERYAANGLDITTELCVVDPADSWDAATGHVTDLLRDDLTNGGDCRVYLCGPPPMIDAAEAWLTKNGHDPSLVHAEKFVPS
;
A
#
# COMPACT_ATOMS: atom_id res chain seq x y z
N MET A 1 27.59 13.16 24.31
CA MET A 1 26.82 12.58 23.22
C MET A 1 27.01 13.47 22.02
N THR A 2 27.54 12.94 20.94
CA THR A 2 27.70 13.69 19.69
C THR A 2 26.33 13.82 19.04
N THR A 3 25.95 15.02 18.61
CA THR A 3 24.70 15.29 17.92
C THR A 3 24.98 15.84 16.54
N HIS A 4 24.09 15.53 15.59
CA HIS A 4 24.20 15.94 14.20
C HIS A 4 22.90 16.59 13.76
N GLU A 5 23.00 17.59 12.87
CA GLU A 5 21.82 18.19 12.23
C GLU A 5 21.25 17.20 11.20
N VAL A 6 19.97 16.90 11.33
CA VAL A 6 19.20 16.11 10.35
C VAL A 6 18.24 17.01 9.62
N THR A 7 18.27 16.93 8.30
CA THR A 7 17.35 17.64 7.41
C THR A 7 16.45 16.61 6.72
N PHE A 8 15.13 16.70 6.95
CA PHE A 8 14.12 15.95 6.19
C PHE A 8 13.58 16.82 5.07
N VAL A 9 13.52 16.28 3.87
CA VAL A 9 12.95 16.90 2.68
C VAL A 9 11.80 16.03 2.19
N PHE A 10 10.62 16.62 2.06
CA PHE A 10 9.42 15.92 1.60
C PHE A 10 9.11 16.27 0.13
N GLU A 11 8.37 15.41 -0.56
CA GLU A 11 7.98 15.56 -1.97
C GLU A 11 7.29 16.92 -2.28
N ASP A 12 6.56 17.48 -1.32
CA ASP A 12 5.93 18.80 -1.42
C ASP A 12 6.90 19.98 -1.18
N GLY A 13 8.21 19.70 -1.12
CA GLY A 13 9.26 20.69 -0.91
C GLY A 13 9.39 21.20 0.53
N ARG A 14 8.60 20.67 1.47
CA ARG A 14 8.74 21.02 2.89
C ARG A 14 10.05 20.48 3.45
N ILE A 15 10.78 21.35 4.15
CA ILE A 15 12.04 21.02 4.81
C ILE A 15 11.85 21.14 6.32
N VAL A 16 12.33 20.15 7.06
CA VAL A 16 12.33 20.14 8.53
C VAL A 16 13.72 19.79 9.02
N LYS A 17 14.23 20.56 9.98
CA LYS A 17 15.54 20.36 10.58
C LYS A 17 15.42 20.10 12.08
N PHE A 18 16.24 19.20 12.59
CA PHE A 18 16.33 18.88 14.02
C PHE A 18 17.67 18.20 14.32
N ASP A 19 18.00 18.12 15.60
CA ASP A 19 19.23 17.44 16.07
C ASP A 19 18.91 16.00 16.49
N ALA A 20 19.77 15.06 16.10
CA ALA A 20 19.74 13.66 16.48
C ALA A 20 21.10 13.22 17.08
N SER A 21 21.07 12.41 18.13
CA SER A 21 22.27 11.80 18.73
C SER A 21 22.71 10.59 17.91
N GLU A 22 24.03 10.33 17.85
CA GLU A 22 24.60 9.11 17.25
C GLU A 22 24.08 7.80 17.88
N ASP A 23 23.72 7.85 19.18
CA ASP A 23 23.26 6.71 19.95
C ASP A 23 21.72 6.54 19.86
N GLU A 24 21.02 7.46 19.16
CA GLU A 24 19.57 7.50 19.08
C GLU A 24 19.11 7.07 17.68
N ASN A 25 18.13 6.19 17.63
CA ASN A 25 17.49 5.82 16.37
C ASN A 25 16.77 7.05 15.76
N LEU A 26 16.95 7.26 14.45
CA LEU A 26 16.49 8.47 13.77
C LEU A 26 14.97 8.70 13.85
N TYR A 27 14.16 7.62 13.80
CA TYR A 27 12.72 7.74 13.98
C TYR A 27 12.36 8.32 15.37
N PHE A 28 12.98 7.82 16.43
CA PHE A 28 12.72 8.32 17.78
C PHE A 28 13.25 9.73 17.99
N ALA A 29 14.41 10.08 17.39
CA ALA A 29 14.92 11.44 17.38
C ALA A 29 13.94 12.41 16.70
N ALA A 30 13.39 12.04 15.54
CA ALA A 30 12.36 12.83 14.85
C ALA A 30 11.10 13.00 15.73
N LEU A 31 10.60 11.92 16.31
CA LEU A 31 9.40 11.95 17.15
C LEU A 31 9.59 12.86 18.40
N LYS A 32 10.74 12.80 19.04
CA LYS A 32 11.13 13.66 20.18
C LYS A 32 11.13 15.14 19.80
N ASN A 33 11.55 15.45 18.57
CA ASN A 33 11.52 16.79 18.01
C ASN A 33 10.14 17.15 17.39
N LYS A 34 9.10 16.36 17.62
CA LYS A 34 7.72 16.54 17.11
C LYS A 34 7.62 16.50 15.58
N VAL A 35 8.62 15.89 14.94
CA VAL A 35 8.63 15.61 13.50
C VAL A 35 8.04 14.23 13.27
N ARG A 36 6.99 14.16 12.43
CA ARG A 36 6.34 12.90 12.07
C ARG A 36 6.80 12.46 10.69
N ILE A 37 7.08 11.18 10.58
CA ILE A 37 7.32 10.47 9.33
C ILE A 37 6.42 9.24 9.30
N LEU A 38 6.18 8.71 8.11
CA LEU A 38 5.43 7.45 7.97
C LEU A 38 6.26 6.31 8.56
N THR A 39 5.63 5.49 9.39
CA THR A 39 6.23 4.31 9.98
C THR A 39 5.14 3.32 10.36
N ASP A 40 5.52 2.05 10.55
CA ASP A 40 4.63 0.99 11.01
C ASP A 40 5.37 0.00 11.93
N CYS A 41 6.09 -1.01 11.39
CA CYS A 41 6.62 -2.12 12.16
C CYS A 41 7.70 -1.74 13.20
N LEU A 42 8.51 -0.72 12.92
CA LEU A 42 9.69 -0.31 13.69
C LEU A 42 10.83 -1.38 13.78
N GLU A 43 10.72 -2.45 13.00
CA GLU A 43 11.62 -3.62 13.02
C GLU A 43 12.37 -3.82 11.69
N GLY A 44 12.30 -2.85 10.77
CA GLY A 44 12.99 -2.95 9.48
C GLY A 44 12.39 -3.95 8.50
N ALA A 45 11.08 -4.28 8.61
CA ALA A 45 10.44 -5.31 7.80
C ALA A 45 9.35 -4.80 6.82
N CYS A 46 8.81 -3.57 6.98
CA CYS A 46 7.64 -3.13 6.22
C CYS A 46 7.89 -2.03 5.18
N ALA A 47 9.11 -1.51 5.08
CA ALA A 47 9.51 -0.43 4.16
C ALA A 47 8.72 0.90 4.28
N THR A 48 7.75 1.03 5.20
CA THR A 48 6.91 2.24 5.35
C THR A 48 7.74 3.49 5.66
N CYS A 49 8.83 3.35 6.43
CA CYS A 49 9.70 4.44 6.85
C CYS A 49 10.87 4.72 5.87
N LYS A 50 10.85 4.13 4.66
CA LYS A 50 11.92 4.25 3.68
C LYS A 50 12.06 5.67 3.16
N GLY A 51 13.29 6.15 3.06
CA GLY A 51 13.70 7.40 2.44
C GLY A 51 15.06 7.24 1.77
N VAL A 52 15.59 8.30 1.15
CA VAL A 52 16.92 8.33 0.53
C VAL A 52 17.84 9.26 1.31
N CYS A 53 18.97 8.76 1.81
CA CYS A 53 19.97 9.61 2.44
C CYS A 53 20.88 10.23 1.38
N THR A 54 20.55 11.43 0.93
CA THR A 54 21.27 12.13 -0.14
C THR A 54 22.60 12.74 0.31
N SER A 55 22.77 12.95 1.62
CA SER A 55 24.02 13.48 2.21
C SER A 55 24.23 12.94 3.63
N GLY A 56 25.47 12.80 4.02
CA GLY A 56 25.88 12.34 5.36
C GLY A 56 26.28 10.87 5.43
N THR A 57 26.67 10.43 6.64
CA THR A 57 27.07 9.07 6.98
C THR A 57 26.16 8.53 8.08
N TYR A 58 25.87 7.24 8.03
CA TYR A 58 24.94 6.57 8.93
C TYR A 58 25.29 5.09 9.08
N GLU A 59 24.69 4.47 10.08
CA GLU A 59 24.63 3.03 10.25
C GLU A 59 23.16 2.59 10.28
N LEU A 60 22.86 1.37 9.85
CA LEU A 60 21.54 0.74 9.96
C LEU A 60 21.64 -0.45 10.91
N ASP A 61 20.63 -0.62 11.75
CA ASP A 61 20.37 -1.85 12.48
C ASP A 61 19.88 -2.96 11.54
N GLU A 62 19.45 -4.10 12.08
CA GLU A 62 18.96 -5.23 11.30
C GLU A 62 17.68 -4.89 10.53
N PHE A 63 17.58 -5.40 9.30
CA PHE A 63 16.40 -5.27 8.44
C PHE A 63 16.26 -6.48 7.52
N THR A 64 15.09 -6.63 6.89
CA THR A 64 14.84 -7.70 5.93
C THR A 64 15.10 -7.26 4.48
N ASP A 65 15.50 -8.20 3.62
CA ASP A 65 15.74 -7.92 2.21
C ASP A 65 14.46 -7.47 1.47
N GLU A 66 13.28 -7.85 1.97
CA GLU A 66 11.99 -7.40 1.43
C GLU A 66 11.71 -5.92 1.72
N ALA A 67 12.24 -5.40 2.84
CA ALA A 67 12.07 -3.99 3.21
C ALA A 67 13.13 -3.09 2.57
N LEU A 68 14.34 -3.58 2.41
CA LEU A 68 15.46 -2.85 1.79
C LEU A 68 16.41 -3.83 1.11
N THR A 69 16.35 -3.89 -0.21
CA THR A 69 17.24 -4.75 -1.00
C THR A 69 18.68 -4.22 -1.00
N GLN A 70 19.65 -5.08 -1.34
CA GLN A 70 21.04 -4.68 -1.45
C GLN A 70 21.24 -3.56 -2.51
N GLU A 71 20.51 -3.62 -3.62
CA GLU A 71 20.56 -2.60 -4.68
C GLU A 71 20.03 -1.23 -4.18
N GLU A 72 18.93 -1.20 -3.42
CA GLU A 72 18.38 0.00 -2.82
C GLU A 72 19.32 0.59 -1.77
N PHE A 73 19.95 -0.27 -0.95
CA PHE A 73 20.97 0.15 0.02
C PHE A 73 22.18 0.81 -0.68
N GLU A 74 22.64 0.26 -1.79
CA GLU A 74 23.72 0.85 -2.61
C GLU A 74 23.33 2.20 -3.22
N LYS A 75 22.06 2.40 -3.52
CA LYS A 75 21.46 3.69 -3.94
C LYS A 75 21.20 4.64 -2.75
N ARG A 76 21.67 4.27 -1.56
CA ARG A 76 21.52 5.02 -0.31
C ARG A 76 20.07 5.17 0.15
N GLU A 77 19.18 4.27 -0.24
CA GLU A 77 17.91 4.14 0.43
C GLU A 77 18.12 3.65 1.87
N VAL A 78 17.29 4.14 2.79
CA VAL A 78 17.43 3.87 4.21
C VAL A 78 16.06 3.60 4.83
N LEU A 79 16.05 2.80 5.88
CA LEU A 79 14.89 2.63 6.75
C LEU A 79 15.10 3.50 8.00
N THR A 80 14.40 4.61 8.11
CA THR A 80 14.63 5.58 9.20
C THR A 80 14.37 5.02 10.59
N CYS A 81 13.58 3.94 10.71
CA CYS A 81 13.37 3.22 11.96
C CYS A 81 14.56 2.32 12.36
N GLN A 82 15.54 2.13 11.50
CA GLN A 82 16.76 1.35 11.73
C GLN A 82 18.03 2.21 11.60
N MET A 83 17.87 3.54 11.38
CA MET A 83 18.99 4.43 11.04
C MET A 83 19.54 5.15 12.28
N HIS A 84 20.88 5.17 12.39
CA HIS A 84 21.66 5.97 13.32
C HIS A 84 22.57 6.90 12.55
N VAL A 85 22.44 8.21 12.75
CA VAL A 85 23.28 9.20 12.05
C VAL A 85 24.69 9.25 12.63
N LYS A 86 25.70 9.41 11.77
CA LYS A 86 27.13 9.53 12.15
C LYS A 86 27.75 10.83 11.66
N SER A 87 26.97 11.64 10.96
CA SER A 87 27.29 13.03 10.59
C SER A 87 25.99 13.79 10.33
N ASP A 88 26.04 15.05 9.98
CA ASP A 88 24.89 15.77 9.46
C ASP A 88 24.34 15.05 8.22
N CYS A 89 23.03 14.78 8.22
CA CYS A 89 22.35 13.99 7.19
C CYS A 89 21.20 14.74 6.54
N VAL A 90 21.00 14.48 5.24
CA VAL A 90 19.81 14.90 4.49
C VAL A 90 19.09 13.66 4.03
N ILE A 91 17.81 13.52 4.43
CA ILE A 91 16.94 12.41 4.04
C ILE A 91 15.74 12.93 3.25
N GLU A 92 15.58 12.43 2.03
CA GLU A 92 14.45 12.73 1.15
C GLU A 92 13.40 11.64 1.24
N PHE A 93 12.13 12.05 1.39
CA PHE A 93 11.00 11.13 1.45
C PHE A 93 10.15 11.21 0.18
N PRO A 94 9.75 10.07 -0.42
CA PRO A 94 8.94 10.02 -1.62
C PRO A 94 7.44 10.19 -1.31
N TYR A 95 7.09 11.11 -0.40
CA TYR A 95 5.72 11.47 -0.05
C TYR A 95 5.63 12.90 0.51
N GLU A 96 4.45 13.48 0.37
CA GLU A 96 4.18 14.82 0.88
C GLU A 96 4.12 14.85 2.43
N SER A 97 4.60 15.93 3.02
CA SER A 97 4.62 16.11 4.49
C SER A 97 3.22 15.99 5.14
N ARG A 98 2.18 16.43 4.42
CA ARG A 98 0.78 16.35 4.89
C ARG A 98 0.33 14.92 5.16
N VAL A 99 0.88 13.93 4.44
CA VAL A 99 0.52 12.52 4.61
C VAL A 99 0.98 12.03 5.97
N ALA A 100 2.25 12.29 6.33
CA ALA A 100 2.77 11.93 7.64
C ALA A 100 2.04 12.65 8.80
N LEU A 101 1.58 13.89 8.58
CA LEU A 101 0.82 14.64 9.58
C LEU A 101 -0.62 14.13 9.76
N LYS A 102 -1.27 13.70 8.67
CA LYS A 102 -2.66 13.18 8.68
C LYS A 102 -2.72 11.72 9.11
N SER A 103 -1.72 10.92 8.75
CA SER A 103 -1.65 9.48 9.05
C SER A 103 -1.17 9.25 10.49
N LYS A 104 -1.91 9.80 11.48
CA LYS A 104 -1.69 9.43 12.87
C LYS A 104 -2.43 8.11 13.12
N PRO A 105 -1.73 6.99 13.34
CA PRO A 105 -2.39 5.75 13.69
C PRO A 105 -3.27 5.91 14.92
N ASP A 106 -4.47 5.39 14.86
CA ASP A 106 -5.43 5.34 15.94
C ASP A 106 -6.03 3.93 16.01
N SER A 107 -6.53 3.53 17.16
CA SER A 107 -7.15 2.22 17.34
C SER A 107 -8.63 2.39 17.64
N ARG A 108 -9.46 1.65 16.93
CA ARG A 108 -10.92 1.64 17.10
C ARG A 108 -11.42 0.21 17.22
N LYS A 109 -12.33 -0.01 18.12
CA LYS A 109 -13.17 -1.20 18.09
C LYS A 109 -14.12 -1.12 16.91
N ALA A 110 -14.35 -2.24 16.27
CA ALA A 110 -15.26 -2.37 15.15
C ALA A 110 -15.96 -3.73 15.21
N ASN A 111 -17.16 -3.79 14.66
CA ASN A 111 -17.92 -5.01 14.57
C ASN A 111 -17.94 -5.51 13.13
N VAL A 112 -17.81 -6.82 12.95
CA VAL A 112 -18.03 -7.45 11.66
C VAL A 112 -19.49 -7.26 11.26
N VAL A 113 -19.71 -6.73 10.06
CA VAL A 113 -21.05 -6.51 9.48
C VAL A 113 -21.34 -7.55 8.42
N GLU A 114 -20.33 -7.90 7.64
CA GLU A 114 -20.44 -8.85 6.55
C GLU A 114 -19.14 -9.65 6.41
N VAL A 115 -19.26 -10.94 6.18
CA VAL A 115 -18.18 -11.82 5.78
C VAL A 115 -18.71 -12.78 4.71
N GLU A 116 -18.05 -12.81 3.55
CA GLU A 116 -18.48 -13.60 2.41
C GLU A 116 -17.26 -14.07 1.60
N MET A 117 -17.24 -15.34 1.19
CA MET A 117 -16.29 -15.82 0.19
C MET A 117 -16.76 -15.36 -1.19
N ILE A 118 -16.03 -14.44 -1.80
CA ILE A 118 -16.37 -13.83 -3.10
C ILE A 118 -15.62 -14.46 -4.28
N SER A 119 -14.64 -15.30 -3.98
CA SER A 119 -13.93 -16.15 -4.93
C SER A 119 -13.46 -17.42 -4.23
N SER A 120 -12.81 -18.32 -4.95
CA SER A 120 -12.30 -19.57 -4.38
C SER A 120 -11.29 -19.35 -3.24
N THR A 121 -10.61 -18.21 -3.22
CA THR A 121 -9.53 -17.92 -2.27
C THR A 121 -9.63 -16.55 -1.60
N VAL A 122 -10.68 -15.77 -1.85
CA VAL A 122 -10.79 -14.40 -1.33
C VAL A 122 -12.08 -14.22 -0.54
N ALA A 123 -11.95 -13.77 0.70
CA ALA A 123 -13.06 -13.32 1.53
C ALA A 123 -13.20 -11.79 1.47
N LYS A 124 -14.42 -11.32 1.32
CA LYS A 124 -14.83 -9.95 1.59
C LYS A 124 -15.17 -9.84 3.06
N LEU A 125 -14.56 -8.90 3.75
CA LEU A 125 -14.83 -8.56 5.14
C LEU A 125 -15.26 -7.11 5.23
N VAL A 126 -16.43 -6.84 5.78
CA VAL A 126 -16.91 -5.49 6.06
C VAL A 126 -17.01 -5.30 7.57
N VAL A 127 -16.39 -4.25 8.08
CA VAL A 127 -16.45 -3.90 9.51
C VAL A 127 -16.95 -2.48 9.70
N GLU A 128 -17.66 -2.24 10.79
CA GLU A 128 -18.21 -0.95 11.17
C GLU A 128 -17.60 -0.53 12.51
N PRO A 129 -16.98 0.67 12.59
CA PRO A 129 -16.46 1.19 13.85
C PRO A 129 -17.54 1.26 14.91
N ASP A 130 -17.21 0.85 16.16
CA ASP A 130 -18.13 0.89 17.28
C ASP A 130 -18.31 2.32 17.78
N GLY A 131 -19.57 2.69 18.07
CA GLY A 131 -19.95 3.87 18.82
C GLY A 131 -19.89 5.21 18.10
N ALA A 132 -19.92 6.30 18.89
CA ALA A 132 -20.01 7.67 18.41
C ALA A 132 -18.67 8.29 17.99
N ALA A 133 -17.57 7.56 18.04
CA ALA A 133 -16.27 8.06 17.60
C ALA A 133 -16.24 8.15 16.06
N PRO A 134 -15.66 9.21 15.49
CA PRO A 134 -15.54 9.31 14.04
C PRO A 134 -14.70 8.15 13.51
N PRO A 135 -14.99 7.65 12.28
CA PRO A 135 -14.17 6.63 11.64
C PRO A 135 -12.70 7.07 11.51
N ILE A 136 -11.78 6.12 11.43
CA ILE A 136 -10.38 6.39 11.11
C ILE A 136 -10.34 7.07 9.74
N SER A 137 -9.79 8.28 9.71
CA SER A 137 -9.55 8.98 8.44
C SER A 137 -8.32 8.41 7.79
N PHE A 138 -8.43 7.99 6.54
CA PHE A 138 -7.31 7.45 5.76
C PHE A 138 -7.24 8.12 4.38
N ILE A 139 -6.10 7.97 3.72
CA ILE A 139 -5.94 8.34 2.32
C ILE A 139 -6.12 7.08 1.49
N PRO A 140 -6.94 7.09 0.42
CA PRO A 140 -7.19 5.91 -0.41
C PRO A 140 -5.91 5.24 -0.87
N GLY A 141 -5.84 3.93 -0.70
CA GLY A 141 -4.64 3.13 -0.92
C GLY A 141 -3.92 2.69 0.36
N GLN A 142 -4.11 3.38 1.49
CA GLN A 142 -3.52 2.99 2.79
C GLN A 142 -4.14 1.72 3.35
N TYR A 143 -3.48 1.14 4.38
CA TYR A 143 -3.90 -0.07 5.06
C TYR A 143 -4.05 0.12 6.58
N VAL A 144 -4.58 -0.89 7.24
CA VAL A 144 -4.71 -1.01 8.70
C VAL A 144 -4.28 -2.38 9.19
N HIS A 145 -4.01 -2.48 10.49
CA HIS A 145 -3.97 -3.76 11.19
C HIS A 145 -5.35 -4.12 11.72
N LEU A 146 -5.82 -5.32 11.42
CA LEU A 146 -7.01 -5.92 11.99
C LEU A 146 -6.61 -6.97 13.02
N SER A 147 -7.12 -6.86 14.25
CA SER A 147 -6.95 -7.94 15.23
C SER A 147 -7.74 -9.18 14.79
N VAL A 148 -7.21 -10.36 15.07
CA VAL A 148 -7.94 -11.61 14.80
C VAL A 148 -8.75 -11.99 16.03
N PRO A 149 -10.10 -12.03 15.95
CA PRO A 149 -10.95 -12.32 17.09
C PRO A 149 -10.58 -13.61 17.82
N GLY A 150 -10.45 -13.51 19.16
CA GLY A 150 -10.09 -14.64 20.01
C GLY A 150 -8.58 -14.96 20.08
N THR A 151 -7.73 -14.08 19.56
CA THR A 151 -6.27 -14.21 19.59
C THR A 151 -5.60 -12.87 19.98
N SER A 152 -4.28 -12.88 20.17
CA SER A 152 -3.47 -11.66 20.33
C SER A 152 -2.85 -11.19 19.01
N GLU A 153 -3.15 -11.85 17.90
CA GLU A 153 -2.55 -11.56 16.60
C GLU A 153 -3.31 -10.46 15.85
N HIS A 154 -2.61 -9.80 14.96
CA HIS A 154 -3.19 -8.89 13.98
C HIS A 154 -2.56 -9.13 12.60
N ARG A 155 -3.24 -8.68 11.55
CA ARG A 155 -2.76 -8.74 10.16
C ARG A 155 -3.09 -7.45 9.44
N SER A 156 -2.24 -7.12 8.47
CA SER A 156 -2.35 -5.89 7.67
C SER A 156 -3.23 -6.10 6.46
N TYR A 157 -4.19 -5.17 6.24
CA TYR A 157 -5.08 -5.20 5.09
C TYR A 157 -5.35 -3.79 4.58
N SER A 158 -5.22 -3.60 3.26
CA SER A 158 -5.52 -2.34 2.60
C SER A 158 -7.02 -2.11 2.56
N PHE A 159 -7.44 -0.86 2.77
CA PHE A 159 -8.83 -0.49 2.51
C PHE A 159 -9.20 -0.74 1.06
N ALA A 160 -10.37 -1.29 0.84
CA ALA A 160 -10.90 -1.59 -0.49
C ALA A 160 -12.06 -0.69 -0.91
N ASN A 161 -12.41 0.30 -0.09
CA ASN A 161 -13.43 1.31 -0.40
C ASN A 161 -12.92 2.72 -0.05
N GLY A 162 -13.52 3.74 -0.66
CA GLY A 162 -13.14 5.14 -0.47
C GLY A 162 -13.48 5.74 0.91
N GLY A 163 -14.22 5.03 1.74
CA GLY A 163 -14.54 5.45 3.11
C GLY A 163 -15.60 6.56 3.25
N PHE A 164 -16.12 7.08 2.15
CA PHE A 164 -16.96 8.29 2.16
C PHE A 164 -18.44 8.04 2.47
N GLU A 165 -18.99 6.91 2.08
CA GLU A 165 -20.46 6.77 2.03
C GLU A 165 -21.11 6.03 3.21
N SER A 166 -20.42 5.16 3.91
CA SER A 166 -21.08 4.27 4.87
C SER A 166 -20.52 4.28 6.28
N GLY A 167 -19.38 4.91 6.50
CA GLY A 167 -18.64 4.78 7.76
C GLY A 167 -18.09 3.37 8.01
N LYS A 168 -18.21 2.47 7.02
CA LYS A 168 -17.75 1.09 7.07
C LYS A 168 -16.43 0.93 6.32
N TYR A 169 -15.65 -0.07 6.73
CA TYR A 169 -14.41 -0.43 6.05
C TYR A 169 -14.59 -1.78 5.37
N THR A 170 -14.23 -1.84 4.10
CA THR A 170 -14.24 -3.08 3.31
C THR A 170 -12.81 -3.55 3.08
N PHE A 171 -12.60 -4.85 3.24
CA PHE A 171 -11.32 -5.51 3.00
C PHE A 171 -11.53 -6.75 2.13
N TYR A 172 -10.59 -7.00 1.21
CA TYR A 172 -10.52 -8.26 0.46
C TYR A 172 -9.29 -9.02 0.92
N ILE A 173 -9.52 -10.18 1.51
CA ILE A 173 -8.52 -10.94 2.25
C ILE A 173 -8.30 -12.29 1.58
N LYS A 174 -7.07 -12.58 1.16
CA LYS A 174 -6.72 -13.90 0.64
C LYS A 174 -6.76 -14.92 1.78
N VAL A 175 -7.60 -15.94 1.63
CA VAL A 175 -7.72 -17.06 2.54
C VAL A 175 -6.67 -18.11 2.16
N LEU A 176 -5.69 -18.29 3.01
CA LEU A 176 -4.60 -19.24 2.84
C LEU A 176 -4.98 -20.61 3.45
N LYS A 177 -4.27 -21.67 3.04
CA LYS A 177 -4.45 -23.03 3.60
C LYS A 177 -4.16 -23.10 5.11
N GLN A 178 -3.32 -22.20 5.61
CA GLN A 178 -2.95 -22.06 7.02
C GLN A 178 -2.80 -20.57 7.35
N GLY A 179 -3.20 -20.18 8.55
CA GLY A 179 -3.07 -18.80 9.03
C GLY A 179 -4.24 -18.39 9.91
N THR A 180 -3.94 -17.69 11.00
CA THR A 180 -4.91 -17.36 12.05
C THR A 180 -6.11 -16.57 11.54
N MET A 181 -5.88 -15.58 10.64
CA MET A 181 -6.98 -14.84 10.02
C MET A 181 -7.75 -15.70 9.00
N SER A 182 -7.04 -16.54 8.23
CA SER A 182 -7.69 -17.46 7.27
C SER A 182 -8.59 -18.48 7.97
N ASP A 183 -8.12 -19.05 9.08
CA ASP A 183 -8.90 -19.97 9.91
C ASP A 183 -10.12 -19.28 10.54
N TYR A 184 -9.94 -18.03 10.99
CA TYR A 184 -11.04 -17.22 11.49
C TYR A 184 -12.10 -17.00 10.40
N LEU A 185 -11.72 -16.47 9.24
CA LEU A 185 -12.64 -16.12 8.16
C LEU A 185 -13.37 -17.34 7.59
N SER A 186 -12.70 -18.48 7.46
CA SER A 186 -13.29 -19.69 6.86
C SER A 186 -14.16 -20.51 7.79
N GLN A 187 -13.98 -20.40 9.12
CA GLN A 187 -14.59 -21.34 10.07
C GLN A 187 -15.46 -20.68 11.14
N ARG A 188 -15.19 -19.43 11.51
CA ARG A 188 -15.76 -18.82 12.72
C ARG A 188 -16.35 -17.43 12.54
N ALA A 189 -15.91 -16.70 11.51
CA ALA A 189 -16.30 -15.31 11.32
C ALA A 189 -17.81 -15.17 11.11
N GLN A 190 -18.44 -14.28 11.86
CA GLN A 190 -19.85 -13.98 11.76
C GLN A 190 -20.14 -12.49 12.04
N PRO A 191 -21.24 -11.94 11.51
CA PRO A 191 -21.70 -10.62 11.89
C PRO A 191 -21.86 -10.48 13.41
N GLY A 192 -21.36 -9.37 13.95
CA GLY A 192 -21.35 -9.07 15.38
C GLY A 192 -20.04 -9.41 16.10
N ASP A 193 -19.10 -10.11 15.46
CA ASP A 193 -17.78 -10.33 16.05
C ASP A 193 -17.04 -8.99 16.23
N GLU A 194 -16.43 -8.80 17.41
CA GLU A 194 -15.65 -7.62 17.72
C GLU A 194 -14.20 -7.78 17.26
N MET A 195 -13.66 -6.79 16.60
CA MET A 195 -12.22 -6.68 16.28
C MET A 195 -11.70 -5.25 16.51
N THR A 196 -10.38 -5.10 16.55
CA THR A 196 -9.73 -3.80 16.62
C THR A 196 -9.15 -3.46 15.25
N VAL A 197 -9.43 -2.25 14.79
CA VAL A 197 -8.85 -1.64 13.58
C VAL A 197 -7.84 -0.61 14.04
N THR A 198 -6.57 -0.76 13.66
CA THR A 198 -5.49 0.17 14.01
C THR A 198 -4.82 0.70 12.75
N GLY A 199 -4.75 2.00 12.59
CA GLY A 199 -4.16 2.67 11.44
C GLY A 199 -4.62 4.11 11.30
N PRO A 200 -4.46 4.75 10.12
CA PRO A 200 -3.95 4.16 8.87
C PRO A 200 -2.42 4.06 8.85
N PHE A 201 -1.92 3.18 7.99
CA PHE A 201 -0.52 2.98 7.69
C PHE A 201 -0.28 3.00 6.18
N GLY A 202 0.99 2.99 5.77
CA GLY A 202 1.40 2.84 4.38
C GLY A 202 1.68 4.16 3.66
N ARG A 203 2.53 4.05 2.63
CA ARG A 203 2.92 5.13 1.72
C ARG A 203 2.34 4.96 0.30
N PHE A 204 1.59 3.91 0.09
CA PHE A 204 0.81 3.69 -1.12
C PHE A 204 -0.52 4.44 -1.00
N TYR A 205 -0.71 5.51 -1.76
CA TYR A 205 -1.91 6.35 -1.70
C TYR A 205 -2.12 7.12 -2.98
N LEU A 206 -3.37 7.57 -3.20
CA LEU A 206 -3.76 8.37 -4.36
C LEU A 206 -2.96 9.67 -4.44
N ARG A 207 -2.20 9.83 -5.50
CA ARG A 207 -1.51 11.06 -5.90
C ARG A 207 -2.41 11.93 -6.77
N PRO A 208 -2.07 13.22 -7.01
CA PRO A 208 -2.83 14.05 -7.93
C PRO A 208 -3.01 13.40 -9.31
N MET A 209 -4.21 13.51 -9.88
CA MET A 209 -4.57 13.00 -11.21
C MET A 209 -4.14 13.98 -12.31
N ASP A 210 -2.83 14.25 -12.41
CA ASP A 210 -2.22 15.21 -13.33
C ASP A 210 -1.72 14.58 -14.64
N ARG A 211 -1.79 13.25 -14.74
CA ARG A 211 -1.32 12.45 -15.88
C ARG A 211 -2.03 11.10 -15.96
N PRO A 212 -1.93 10.37 -17.10
CA PRO A 212 -2.45 9.01 -17.21
C PRO A 212 -1.97 8.09 -16.09
N VAL A 213 -2.78 7.09 -15.74
CA VAL A 213 -2.48 6.15 -14.65
C VAL A 213 -2.43 4.72 -15.18
N LEU A 214 -1.36 4.01 -14.83
CA LEU A 214 -1.24 2.56 -14.98
C LEU A 214 -1.32 1.90 -13.62
N MET A 215 -2.25 0.98 -13.45
CA MET A 215 -2.41 0.15 -12.25
C MET A 215 -2.09 -1.30 -12.60
N VAL A 216 -1.24 -1.96 -11.81
CA VAL A 216 -0.93 -3.39 -11.97
C VAL A 216 -1.20 -4.09 -10.65
N ALA A 217 -2.22 -4.95 -10.64
CA ALA A 217 -2.70 -5.64 -9.45
C ALA A 217 -2.52 -7.15 -9.55
N GLY A 218 -2.00 -7.77 -8.49
CA GLY A 218 -1.94 -9.22 -8.32
C GLY A 218 -2.85 -9.70 -7.19
N GLY A 219 -3.88 -10.50 -7.49
CA GLY A 219 -4.81 -11.02 -6.48
C GLY A 219 -5.45 -9.93 -5.64
N THR A 220 -5.32 -10.03 -4.31
CA THR A 220 -5.85 -9.02 -3.38
C THR A 220 -5.13 -7.66 -3.42
N GLY A 221 -4.03 -7.53 -4.17
CA GLY A 221 -3.44 -6.23 -4.49
C GLY A 221 -4.38 -5.30 -5.26
N LEU A 222 -5.50 -5.81 -5.75
CA LEU A 222 -6.59 -4.99 -6.28
C LEU A 222 -7.26 -4.11 -5.20
N ALA A 223 -7.28 -4.53 -3.94
CA ALA A 223 -8.01 -3.84 -2.85
C ALA A 223 -7.66 -2.35 -2.72
N PRO A 224 -6.39 -1.93 -2.55
CA PRO A 224 -6.06 -0.51 -2.45
C PRO A 224 -6.37 0.28 -3.74
N MET A 225 -6.36 -0.38 -4.89
CA MET A 225 -6.74 0.26 -6.16
C MET A 225 -8.24 0.53 -6.23
N LEU A 226 -9.08 -0.38 -5.72
CA LEU A 226 -10.53 -0.15 -5.61
C LEU A 226 -10.82 1.05 -4.69
N SER A 227 -10.09 1.19 -3.58
CA SER A 227 -10.21 2.36 -2.70
C SER A 227 -9.87 3.67 -3.42
N ILE A 228 -8.83 3.66 -4.26
CA ILE A 228 -8.46 4.82 -5.11
C ILE A 228 -9.57 5.10 -6.13
N LEU A 229 -10.04 4.08 -6.86
CA LEU A 229 -11.07 4.23 -7.89
C LEU A 229 -12.41 4.70 -7.32
N ASP A 230 -12.85 4.17 -6.16
CA ASP A 230 -14.03 4.65 -5.44
C ASP A 230 -13.93 6.16 -5.14
N THR A 231 -12.74 6.60 -4.72
CA THR A 231 -12.50 8.00 -4.40
C THR A 231 -12.55 8.89 -5.63
N LEU A 232 -11.93 8.47 -6.73
CA LEU A 232 -11.96 9.22 -8.00
C LEU A 232 -13.39 9.41 -8.51
N VAL A 233 -14.23 8.38 -8.43
CA VAL A 233 -15.65 8.50 -8.75
C VAL A 233 -16.35 9.48 -7.81
N ALA A 234 -16.12 9.36 -6.50
CA ALA A 234 -16.81 10.20 -5.51
C ALA A 234 -16.39 11.68 -5.57
N THR A 235 -15.14 11.98 -5.95
CA THR A 235 -14.64 13.36 -6.08
C THR A 235 -14.84 13.94 -7.48
N GLY A 236 -15.17 13.12 -8.47
CA GLY A 236 -15.29 13.54 -9.87
C GLY A 236 -13.94 13.83 -10.54
N GLU A 237 -12.84 13.36 -9.98
CA GLU A 237 -11.49 13.47 -10.56
C GLU A 237 -11.27 12.39 -11.63
N THR A 238 -11.90 12.57 -12.80
CA THR A 238 -12.01 11.52 -13.82
C THR A 238 -11.35 11.87 -15.16
N ASP A 239 -10.61 12.97 -15.22
CA ASP A 239 -10.12 13.56 -16.49
C ASP A 239 -8.93 12.79 -17.12
N GLN A 240 -8.29 11.88 -16.38
CA GLN A 240 -7.13 11.14 -16.86
C GLN A 240 -7.47 9.68 -17.15
N PRO A 241 -6.96 9.11 -18.25
CA PRO A 241 -7.18 7.71 -18.57
C PRO A 241 -6.47 6.80 -17.57
N ILE A 242 -7.16 5.72 -17.18
CA ILE A 242 -6.67 4.70 -16.26
C ILE A 242 -6.58 3.37 -17.03
N ARG A 243 -5.42 2.72 -16.93
CA ARG A 243 -5.22 1.35 -17.43
C ARG A 243 -4.98 0.45 -16.23
N LEU A 244 -5.86 -0.54 -16.04
CA LEU A 244 -5.75 -1.54 -14.98
C LEU A 244 -5.39 -2.90 -15.58
N LEU A 245 -4.20 -3.40 -15.24
CA LEU A 245 -3.79 -4.77 -15.49
C LEU A 245 -4.05 -5.57 -14.21
N TYR A 246 -4.93 -6.57 -14.28
CA TYR A 246 -5.32 -7.34 -13.11
C TYR A 246 -5.11 -8.83 -13.35
N GLY A 247 -4.29 -9.45 -12.50
CA GLY A 247 -3.91 -10.86 -12.61
C GLY A 247 -4.16 -11.68 -11.35
N ALA A 248 -4.35 -12.99 -11.55
CA ALA A 248 -4.42 -14.00 -10.49
C ALA A 248 -3.78 -15.30 -10.97
N ASN A 249 -3.66 -16.30 -10.09
CA ASN A 249 -3.18 -17.62 -10.54
C ASN A 249 -4.24 -18.33 -11.40
N ALA A 250 -5.51 -18.30 -11.00
CA ALA A 250 -6.61 -18.92 -11.71
C ALA A 250 -7.81 -17.96 -11.86
N ALA A 251 -8.67 -18.23 -12.83
CA ALA A 251 -9.81 -17.36 -13.13
C ALA A 251 -10.82 -17.25 -11.97
N ASP A 252 -10.98 -18.30 -11.20
CA ASP A 252 -11.86 -18.35 -10.02
C ASP A 252 -11.27 -17.67 -8.76
N GLU A 253 -10.04 -17.15 -8.84
CA GLU A 253 -9.44 -16.28 -7.83
C GLU A 253 -9.72 -14.78 -8.10
N LEU A 254 -10.11 -14.40 -9.32
CA LEU A 254 -10.45 -13.04 -9.66
C LEU A 254 -11.79 -12.62 -9.04
N PHE A 255 -11.92 -11.33 -8.72
CA PHE A 255 -13.12 -10.79 -8.07
C PHE A 255 -13.37 -9.32 -8.47
N ALA A 256 -14.45 -8.73 -7.98
CA ALA A 256 -14.84 -7.32 -8.15
C ALA A 256 -15.19 -6.90 -9.59
N PHE A 257 -15.56 -7.81 -10.48
CA PHE A 257 -15.93 -7.48 -11.88
C PHE A 257 -17.03 -6.44 -11.97
N ASP A 258 -18.13 -6.64 -11.26
CA ASP A 258 -19.27 -5.69 -11.26
C ASP A 258 -18.86 -4.30 -10.74
N GLN A 259 -17.86 -4.25 -9.82
CA GLN A 259 -17.35 -2.99 -9.28
C GLN A 259 -16.51 -2.27 -10.33
N LEU A 260 -15.66 -2.99 -11.06
CA LEU A 260 -14.84 -2.44 -12.15
C LEU A 260 -15.72 -1.91 -13.30
N GLU A 261 -16.75 -2.65 -13.69
CA GLU A 261 -17.73 -2.20 -14.69
C GLU A 261 -18.47 -0.93 -14.26
N ARG A 262 -18.86 -0.85 -12.99
CA ARG A 262 -19.50 0.35 -12.44
C ARG A 262 -18.61 1.59 -12.47
N TYR A 263 -17.29 1.48 -12.31
CA TYR A 263 -16.41 2.63 -12.43
C TYR A 263 -16.45 3.26 -13.81
N ALA A 264 -16.37 2.45 -14.87
CA ALA A 264 -16.52 2.94 -16.24
C ALA A 264 -17.93 3.56 -16.48
N ALA A 265 -18.98 2.92 -15.96
CA ALA A 265 -20.34 3.42 -16.07
C ALA A 265 -20.57 4.76 -15.30
N ASN A 266 -19.78 5.04 -14.27
CA ASN A 266 -19.80 6.28 -13.50
C ASN A 266 -18.80 7.34 -14.00
N GLY A 267 -18.26 7.17 -15.20
CA GLY A 267 -17.53 8.22 -15.93
C GLY A 267 -16.00 8.17 -15.77
N LEU A 268 -15.41 7.13 -15.12
CA LEU A 268 -13.97 6.93 -15.21
C LEU A 268 -13.58 6.44 -16.61
N ASP A 269 -12.59 7.07 -17.23
CA ASP A 269 -11.92 6.52 -18.42
C ASP A 269 -10.99 5.37 -17.99
N ILE A 270 -11.58 4.24 -17.63
CA ILE A 270 -10.85 3.05 -17.19
C ILE A 270 -10.99 1.91 -18.19
N THR A 271 -9.84 1.28 -18.51
CA THR A 271 -9.79 0.03 -19.26
C THR A 271 -9.10 -1.03 -18.40
N THR A 272 -9.74 -2.19 -18.27
CA THR A 272 -9.23 -3.32 -17.48
C THR A 272 -8.81 -4.47 -18.40
N GLU A 273 -7.60 -4.97 -18.23
CA GLU A 273 -7.10 -6.18 -18.87
C GLU A 273 -6.86 -7.25 -17.81
N LEU A 274 -7.37 -8.46 -18.05
CA LEU A 274 -7.30 -9.58 -17.13
C LEU A 274 -6.28 -10.61 -17.61
N CYS A 275 -5.55 -11.21 -16.67
CA CYS A 275 -4.58 -12.25 -16.94
C CYS A 275 -4.59 -13.33 -15.85
N VAL A 276 -4.48 -14.60 -16.23
CA VAL A 276 -4.33 -15.71 -15.29
C VAL A 276 -3.20 -16.64 -15.71
N VAL A 277 -2.51 -17.21 -14.71
CA VAL A 277 -1.38 -18.13 -14.96
C VAL A 277 -1.89 -19.49 -15.41
N ASP A 278 -2.91 -20.01 -14.72
CA ASP A 278 -3.51 -21.33 -14.97
C ASP A 278 -4.95 -21.15 -15.48
N PRO A 279 -5.14 -21.00 -16.80
CA PRO A 279 -6.46 -20.77 -17.38
C PRO A 279 -7.32 -22.03 -17.34
N ALA A 280 -8.62 -21.87 -17.05
CA ALA A 280 -9.63 -22.89 -17.33
C ALA A 280 -9.96 -22.93 -18.82
N ASP A 281 -10.55 -24.03 -19.31
CA ASP A 281 -10.92 -24.19 -20.73
C ASP A 281 -11.86 -23.09 -21.27
N SER A 282 -12.63 -22.46 -20.38
CA SER A 282 -13.55 -21.37 -20.70
C SER A 282 -12.92 -19.97 -20.60
N TRP A 283 -11.63 -19.87 -20.32
CA TRP A 283 -10.94 -18.59 -20.20
C TRP A 283 -10.61 -18.01 -21.57
N ASP A 284 -11.08 -16.78 -21.86
CA ASP A 284 -10.96 -16.11 -23.16
C ASP A 284 -10.09 -14.83 -23.14
N ALA A 285 -9.52 -14.48 -21.97
CA ALA A 285 -8.60 -13.35 -21.82
C ALA A 285 -7.13 -13.81 -21.84
N ALA A 286 -6.20 -12.93 -21.43
CA ALA A 286 -4.76 -13.22 -21.48
C ALA A 286 -4.36 -14.32 -20.49
N THR A 287 -3.32 -15.08 -20.88
CA THR A 287 -2.69 -16.12 -20.04
C THR A 287 -1.22 -15.80 -19.81
N GLY A 288 -0.73 -16.14 -18.61
CA GLY A 288 0.62 -15.85 -18.14
C GLY A 288 0.59 -14.97 -16.89
N HIS A 289 1.70 -14.31 -16.62
CA HIS A 289 1.77 -13.35 -15.53
C HIS A 289 1.20 -12.00 -15.95
N VAL A 290 0.60 -11.26 -15.01
CA VAL A 290 0.05 -9.93 -15.31
C VAL A 290 1.12 -8.96 -15.84
N THR A 291 2.38 -9.17 -15.49
CA THR A 291 3.53 -8.42 -16.01
C THR A 291 3.81 -8.66 -17.49
N ASP A 292 3.32 -9.77 -18.07
CA ASP A 292 3.44 -10.05 -19.50
C ASP A 292 2.52 -9.14 -20.35
N LEU A 293 1.55 -8.48 -19.72
CA LEU A 293 0.71 -7.47 -20.34
C LEU A 293 1.39 -6.11 -20.48
N LEU A 294 2.51 -5.87 -19.80
CA LEU A 294 3.23 -4.60 -19.85
C LEU A 294 3.77 -4.35 -21.28
N ARG A 295 3.48 -3.17 -21.81
CA ARG A 295 3.87 -2.73 -23.14
C ARG A 295 3.96 -1.20 -23.21
N ASP A 296 4.70 -0.68 -24.18
CA ASP A 296 5.08 0.74 -24.25
C ASP A 296 3.89 1.70 -24.35
N ASP A 297 2.80 1.30 -25.02
CA ASP A 297 1.60 2.12 -25.18
C ASP A 297 0.86 2.37 -23.86
N LEU A 298 1.06 1.56 -22.84
CA LEU A 298 0.46 1.74 -21.51
C LEU A 298 1.15 2.81 -20.68
N THR A 299 2.40 3.12 -20.97
CA THR A 299 3.22 4.04 -20.16
C THR A 299 3.21 5.48 -20.69
N ASN A 300 2.45 5.79 -21.74
CA ASN A 300 2.38 7.11 -22.35
C ASN A 300 3.79 7.71 -22.60
N GLY A 301 4.71 6.88 -23.13
CA GLY A 301 6.09 7.30 -23.38
C GLY A 301 6.90 7.57 -22.10
N GLY A 302 6.52 6.98 -20.98
CA GLY A 302 7.14 7.18 -19.66
C GLY A 302 6.48 8.26 -18.81
N ASP A 303 5.51 9.00 -19.34
CA ASP A 303 4.77 10.05 -18.63
C ASP A 303 3.41 9.53 -18.13
N CYS A 304 3.42 8.50 -17.32
CA CYS A 304 2.26 8.04 -16.57
C CYS A 304 2.62 7.76 -15.11
N ARG A 305 1.64 7.83 -14.24
CA ARG A 305 1.79 7.42 -12.84
C ARG A 305 1.47 5.94 -12.72
N VAL A 306 2.36 5.19 -12.07
CA VAL A 306 2.23 3.73 -11.96
C VAL A 306 1.96 3.33 -10.52
N TYR A 307 0.93 2.50 -10.32
CA TYR A 307 0.60 1.87 -9.06
C TYR A 307 0.77 0.36 -9.18
N LEU A 308 1.65 -0.23 -8.37
CA LEU A 308 1.93 -1.66 -8.35
C LEU A 308 1.53 -2.23 -6.99
N CYS A 309 0.63 -3.21 -6.93
CA CYS A 309 0.28 -3.86 -5.68
C CYS A 309 0.05 -5.37 -5.84
N GLY A 310 0.74 -6.16 -5.01
CA GLY A 310 0.66 -7.62 -5.06
C GLY A 310 1.90 -8.33 -4.53
N PRO A 311 2.12 -9.59 -4.94
CA PRO A 311 3.26 -10.38 -4.50
C PRO A 311 4.61 -9.76 -4.91
N PRO A 312 5.66 -9.87 -4.05
CA PRO A 312 6.97 -9.31 -4.34
C PRO A 312 7.54 -9.66 -5.72
N PRO A 313 7.50 -10.92 -6.21
CA PRO A 313 8.03 -11.23 -7.55
C PRO A 313 7.34 -10.49 -8.70
N MET A 314 6.02 -10.21 -8.56
CA MET A 314 5.28 -9.43 -9.55
C MET A 314 5.74 -7.96 -9.54
N ILE A 315 5.90 -7.39 -8.36
CA ILE A 315 6.37 -6.01 -8.21
C ILE A 315 7.78 -5.86 -8.79
N ASP A 316 8.70 -6.74 -8.42
CA ASP A 316 10.09 -6.72 -8.89
C ASP A 316 10.17 -6.82 -10.41
N ALA A 317 9.37 -7.72 -11.02
CA ALA A 317 9.31 -7.86 -12.48
C ALA A 317 8.74 -6.60 -13.16
N ALA A 318 7.70 -5.98 -12.59
CA ALA A 318 7.12 -4.75 -13.14
C ALA A 318 8.10 -3.56 -13.02
N GLU A 319 8.75 -3.38 -11.88
CA GLU A 319 9.76 -2.33 -11.67
C GLU A 319 10.96 -2.51 -12.60
N ALA A 320 11.44 -3.74 -12.79
CA ALA A 320 12.53 -4.05 -13.72
C ALA A 320 12.14 -3.70 -15.17
N TRP A 321 10.90 -4.03 -15.58
CA TRP A 321 10.40 -3.69 -16.91
C TRP A 321 10.30 -2.17 -17.10
N LEU A 322 9.73 -1.44 -16.13
CA LEU A 322 9.59 0.02 -16.16
C LEU A 322 10.95 0.71 -16.24
N THR A 323 11.90 0.30 -15.41
CA THR A 323 13.27 0.83 -15.40
C THR A 323 13.97 0.60 -16.75
N LYS A 324 13.86 -0.61 -17.30
CA LYS A 324 14.44 -0.96 -18.61
C LYS A 324 13.89 -0.11 -19.74
N ASN A 325 12.62 0.30 -19.65
CA ASN A 325 11.95 1.13 -20.65
C ASN A 325 12.01 2.64 -20.32
N GLY A 326 12.88 3.04 -19.38
CA GLY A 326 13.19 4.45 -19.11
C GLY A 326 12.10 5.21 -18.37
N HIS A 327 11.20 4.49 -17.67
CA HIS A 327 10.18 5.13 -16.85
C HIS A 327 10.80 5.80 -15.62
N ASP A 328 10.30 6.98 -15.24
CA ASP A 328 10.79 7.72 -14.09
C ASP A 328 10.40 6.98 -12.78
N PRO A 329 11.38 6.50 -11.98
CA PRO A 329 11.08 5.81 -10.72
C PRO A 329 10.26 6.64 -9.72
N SER A 330 10.32 7.97 -9.77
CA SER A 330 9.55 8.85 -8.89
C SER A 330 8.03 8.80 -9.16
N LEU A 331 7.64 8.30 -10.33
CA LEU A 331 6.24 8.10 -10.72
C LEU A 331 5.73 6.70 -10.40
N VAL A 332 6.57 5.82 -9.85
CA VAL A 332 6.21 4.44 -9.51
C VAL A 332 5.94 4.31 -8.01
N HIS A 333 4.74 3.88 -7.67
CA HIS A 333 4.30 3.66 -6.30
C HIS A 333 3.97 2.18 -6.12
N ALA A 334 4.71 1.50 -5.26
CA ALA A 334 4.59 0.06 -5.07
C ALA A 334 4.27 -0.30 -3.61
N GLU A 335 3.44 -1.34 -3.43
CA GLU A 335 3.19 -1.98 -2.14
C GLU A 335 3.27 -3.51 -2.30
N LYS A 336 4.25 -4.12 -1.63
CA LYS A 336 4.49 -5.56 -1.65
C LYS A 336 3.62 -6.25 -0.57
N PHE A 337 2.81 -7.21 -0.97
CA PHE A 337 2.06 -8.06 -0.04
C PHE A 337 2.89 -9.26 0.36
N VAL A 338 3.58 -9.13 1.50
CA VAL A 338 4.39 -10.20 2.08
C VAL A 338 3.50 -11.04 3.01
N PRO A 339 3.52 -12.38 2.92
CA PRO A 339 2.84 -13.24 3.88
C PRO A 339 3.42 -13.01 5.29
N SER A 340 2.54 -12.71 6.27
CA SER A 340 2.89 -12.46 7.68
C SER A 340 2.42 -13.60 8.58
#